data_26701aa93c181693543984250a758b6c
#
_entry.id   26701aa93c181693543984250a758b6c
#
_cell.length_a   1.000
_cell.length_b   1.000
_cell.length_c   1.000
_cell.angle_alpha   90.00
_cell.angle_beta   90.00
_cell.angle_gamma   90.00
#
_symmetry.space_group_name_H-M   'P 1'
#
loop_
_entity.id
_entity.type
_entity.pdbx_description
1 polymer ?
#
loop_
_entity_poly.entity_id
_entity_poly.type
_entity_poly.pdbx_seq_one_letter_code
_entity_poly.pdbx_strand_id
1 'polypeptide(L)'
;GEVIRQHLTIGELARHLARRHIPGVDLTVIPCAGWNPAGYWPDTGLAWVPPSPNLPTFDSVTAYAALAFLEGTTLSEGRGTTRPFETFGAPWLDNETLVHELEALDLPGLRWRPVHFVPAFSKFAGLPCRGVALHFRPGAALCQARPWAAGMQVHHLLKALHPAEYRPLPPWKEGSQ
;
A
#
# COMPACT_ATOMS: atom_id res chain seq x y z
N GLY A 1 6.99 5.17 -17.71
CA GLY A 1 6.47 4.34 -16.63
C GLY A 1 4.95 4.37 -16.63
N GLU A 2 4.33 3.25 -16.30
CA GLU A 2 2.88 3.15 -16.19
C GLU A 2 2.41 3.83 -14.90
N VAL A 3 1.20 4.39 -14.92
CA VAL A 3 0.60 5.05 -13.75
C VAL A 3 0.19 3.99 -12.73
N ILE A 4 0.58 4.12 -11.47
CA ILE A 4 0.29 3.14 -10.40
C ILE A 4 -1.22 2.98 -10.19
N ARG A 5 -1.98 4.08 -10.17
CA ARG A 5 -3.43 4.03 -10.18
C ARG A 5 -3.93 4.24 -11.61
N GLN A 6 -4.39 3.18 -12.22
CA GLN A 6 -5.00 3.24 -13.53
C GLN A 6 -6.46 3.66 -13.43
N HIS A 7 -6.89 4.54 -14.34
CA HIS A 7 -8.30 4.92 -14.47
C HIS A 7 -9.10 3.96 -15.37
N LEU A 8 -8.42 3.00 -15.98
CA LEU A 8 -9.02 2.02 -16.89
C LEU A 8 -9.57 0.83 -16.11
N THR A 9 -10.73 0.35 -16.51
CA THR A 9 -11.18 -0.99 -16.12
C THR A 9 -10.26 -2.06 -16.72
N ILE A 10 -10.28 -3.26 -16.16
CA ILE A 10 -9.52 -4.40 -16.71
C ILE A 10 -9.86 -4.63 -18.19
N GLY A 11 -11.14 -4.48 -18.56
CA GLY A 11 -11.59 -4.63 -19.95
C GLY A 11 -11.05 -3.55 -20.89
N GLU A 12 -11.00 -2.31 -20.44
CA GLU A 12 -10.40 -1.19 -21.20
C GLU A 12 -8.90 -1.37 -21.37
N LEU A 13 -8.20 -1.79 -20.29
CA LEU A 13 -6.78 -2.11 -20.33
C LEU A 13 -6.52 -3.29 -21.29
N ALA A 14 -7.31 -4.35 -21.23
CA ALA A 14 -7.21 -5.49 -22.12
C ALA A 14 -7.36 -5.08 -23.58
N ARG A 15 -8.34 -4.21 -23.91
CA ARG A 15 -8.49 -3.65 -25.26
C ARG A 15 -7.27 -2.84 -25.70
N HIS A 16 -6.72 -2.03 -24.79
CA HIS A 16 -5.52 -1.23 -25.09
C HIS A 16 -4.33 -2.14 -25.41
N LEU A 17 -4.07 -3.13 -24.57
CA LEU A 17 -2.95 -4.08 -24.77
C LEU A 17 -3.16 -4.96 -26.01
N ALA A 18 -4.38 -5.43 -26.27
CA ALA A 18 -4.69 -6.22 -27.45
C ALA A 18 -4.35 -5.47 -28.74
N ARG A 19 -4.77 -4.20 -28.85
CA ARG A 19 -4.47 -3.36 -30.01
C ARG A 19 -2.97 -3.15 -30.22
N ARG A 20 -2.22 -3.00 -29.12
CA ARG A 20 -0.80 -2.62 -29.18
C ARG A 20 0.14 -3.81 -29.31
N HIS A 21 -0.18 -4.93 -28.67
CA HIS A 21 0.75 -6.05 -28.50
C HIS A 21 0.26 -7.37 -29.11
N ILE A 22 -1.05 -7.53 -29.33
CA ILE A 22 -1.63 -8.80 -29.80
C ILE A 22 -2.69 -8.49 -30.88
N PRO A 23 -2.29 -7.93 -32.03
CA PRO A 23 -3.22 -7.61 -33.10
C PRO A 23 -3.92 -8.90 -33.61
N GLY A 24 -5.23 -8.83 -33.78
CA GLY A 24 -6.04 -9.98 -34.24
C GLY A 24 -6.50 -10.94 -33.14
N VAL A 25 -6.23 -10.66 -31.87
CA VAL A 25 -6.83 -11.43 -30.77
C VAL A 25 -8.35 -11.25 -30.73
N ASP A 26 -9.07 -12.35 -30.60
CA ASP A 26 -10.53 -12.32 -30.36
C ASP A 26 -10.77 -12.00 -28.87
N LEU A 27 -11.17 -10.75 -28.60
CA LEU A 27 -11.37 -10.22 -27.25
C LEU A 27 -12.78 -9.71 -27.07
N THR A 28 -13.55 -10.42 -26.28
CA THR A 28 -14.88 -9.97 -25.80
C THR A 28 -14.75 -9.38 -24.40
N VAL A 29 -15.17 -8.14 -24.21
CA VAL A 29 -15.23 -7.45 -22.90
C VAL A 29 -16.66 -7.25 -22.49
N ILE A 30 -17.04 -7.83 -21.35
CA ILE A 30 -18.36 -7.65 -20.72
C ILE A 30 -18.27 -6.42 -19.80
N PRO A 31 -19.00 -5.34 -20.08
CA PRO A 31 -18.93 -4.13 -19.25
C PRO A 31 -19.57 -4.34 -17.89
N CYS A 32 -18.97 -3.70 -16.86
CA CYS A 32 -19.57 -3.61 -15.54
C CYS A 32 -20.64 -2.53 -15.52
N ALA A 33 -21.87 -2.91 -15.24
CA ALA A 33 -22.97 -1.96 -15.12
C ALA A 33 -22.78 -1.05 -13.89
N GLY A 34 -23.07 0.25 -14.03
CA GLY A 34 -22.98 1.22 -12.94
C GLY A 34 -21.54 1.60 -12.53
N TRP A 35 -20.54 1.23 -13.34
CA TRP A 35 -19.16 1.63 -13.06
C TRP A 35 -18.99 3.15 -13.04
N ASN A 36 -18.41 3.66 -11.94
CA ASN A 36 -18.02 5.06 -11.79
C ASN A 36 -16.52 5.17 -11.52
N PRO A 37 -15.71 5.68 -12.46
CA PRO A 37 -14.25 5.79 -12.28
C PRO A 37 -13.84 6.77 -11.17
N ALA A 38 -14.71 7.69 -10.77
CA ALA A 38 -14.44 8.63 -9.67
C ALA A 38 -14.82 8.06 -8.30
N GLY A 39 -15.55 6.95 -8.23
CA GLY A 39 -16.00 6.31 -7.00
C GLY A 39 -14.94 5.44 -6.34
N TYR A 40 -15.21 5.11 -5.09
CA TYR A 40 -14.47 4.13 -4.30
C TYR A 40 -15.37 2.96 -3.93
N TRP A 41 -14.80 1.85 -3.48
CA TRP A 41 -15.58 0.67 -3.12
C TRP A 41 -16.73 0.95 -2.14
N PRO A 42 -16.56 1.75 -1.07
CA PRO A 42 -17.66 2.07 -0.16
C PRO A 42 -18.86 2.74 -0.84
N ASP A 43 -18.65 3.48 -1.94
CA ASP A 43 -19.70 4.16 -2.69
C ASP A 43 -20.62 3.19 -3.44
N THR A 44 -20.17 1.95 -3.61
CA THR A 44 -20.96 0.91 -4.29
C THR A 44 -22.06 0.31 -3.42
N GLY A 45 -21.95 0.44 -2.09
CA GLY A 45 -22.82 -0.24 -1.12
C GLY A 45 -22.65 -1.76 -1.06
N LEU A 46 -21.68 -2.32 -1.79
CA LEU A 46 -21.41 -3.75 -1.80
C LEU A 46 -20.55 -4.16 -0.61
N ALA A 47 -20.73 -5.39 -0.13
CA ALA A 47 -19.86 -5.98 0.89
C ALA A 47 -18.42 -6.06 0.39
N TRP A 48 -17.47 -5.76 1.28
CA TRP A 48 -16.06 -5.91 0.96
C TRP A 48 -15.69 -7.39 0.80
N VAL A 49 -15.13 -7.73 -0.33
CA VAL A 49 -14.51 -9.04 -0.57
C VAL A 49 -13.01 -8.83 -0.70
N PRO A 50 -12.20 -9.36 0.24
CA PRO A 50 -10.75 -9.17 0.21
C PRO A 50 -10.13 -9.71 -1.09
N PRO A 51 -9.43 -8.89 -1.88
CA PRO A 51 -8.77 -9.35 -3.10
C PRO A 51 -7.51 -10.19 -2.80
N SER A 52 -7.04 -10.14 -1.55
CA SER A 52 -5.89 -10.89 -1.05
C SER A 52 -6.03 -11.08 0.46
N PRO A 53 -5.51 -12.18 1.05
CA PRO A 53 -5.43 -12.32 2.51
C PRO A 53 -4.68 -11.19 3.22
N ASN A 54 -3.75 -10.53 2.50
CA ASN A 54 -3.01 -9.38 3.02
C ASN A 54 -3.64 -8.02 2.65
N LEU A 55 -4.86 -8.00 2.13
CA LEU A 55 -5.66 -6.81 1.88
C LEU A 55 -7.08 -7.02 2.46
N PRO A 56 -7.18 -7.17 3.80
CA PRO A 56 -8.43 -7.59 4.45
C PRO A 56 -9.49 -6.49 4.45
N THR A 57 -9.11 -5.24 4.34
CA THR A 57 -10.01 -4.09 4.40
C THR A 57 -9.81 -3.16 3.20
N PHE A 58 -10.78 -2.30 2.95
CA PHE A 58 -10.62 -1.22 1.96
C PHE A 58 -9.48 -0.26 2.35
N ASP A 59 -9.31 0.01 3.64
CA ASP A 59 -8.21 0.85 4.15
C ASP A 59 -6.84 0.21 3.84
N SER A 60 -6.70 -1.12 3.97
CA SER A 60 -5.46 -1.80 3.61
C SER A 60 -5.11 -1.68 2.12
N VAL A 61 -6.12 -1.69 1.22
CA VAL A 61 -5.90 -1.43 -0.23
C VAL A 61 -5.47 0.01 -0.47
N THR A 62 -6.07 0.96 0.23
CA THR A 62 -5.70 2.38 0.11
C THR A 62 -4.29 2.63 0.66
N ALA A 63 -3.95 2.02 1.79
CA ALA A 63 -2.60 2.05 2.36
C ALA A 63 -1.58 1.34 1.46
N TYR A 64 -1.96 0.24 0.80
CA TYR A 64 -1.12 -0.45 -0.18
C TYR A 64 -0.64 0.49 -1.29
N ALA A 65 -1.49 1.37 -1.80
CA ALA A 65 -1.10 2.36 -2.80
C ALA A 65 -0.02 3.34 -2.30
N ALA A 66 0.07 3.57 -1.00
CA ALA A 66 1.12 4.38 -0.38
C ALA A 66 2.40 3.57 -0.08
N LEU A 67 2.25 2.36 0.45
CA LEU A 67 3.30 1.66 1.20
C LEU A 67 3.75 0.32 0.57
N ALA A 68 3.21 -0.06 -0.61
CA ALA A 68 3.58 -1.30 -1.29
C ALA A 68 5.09 -1.42 -1.55
N PHE A 69 5.79 -0.32 -1.81
CA PHE A 69 7.24 -0.33 -2.05
C PHE A 69 8.05 -0.84 -0.84
N LEU A 70 7.48 -0.81 0.38
CA LEU A 70 8.13 -1.36 1.58
C LEU A 70 8.38 -2.88 1.47
N GLU A 71 7.62 -3.58 0.63
CA GLU A 71 7.86 -5.01 0.35
C GLU A 71 9.29 -5.26 -0.15
N GLY A 72 9.81 -4.35 -0.95
CA GLY A 72 11.18 -4.38 -1.49
C GLY A 72 12.26 -3.87 -0.54
N THR A 73 11.97 -3.68 0.75
CA THR A 73 12.91 -3.11 1.72
C THR A 73 13.10 -4.02 2.94
N THR A 74 14.06 -3.67 3.79
CA THR A 74 14.31 -4.33 5.08
C THR A 74 13.26 -4.04 6.14
N LEU A 75 12.27 -3.19 5.87
CA LEU A 75 11.17 -2.88 6.79
C LEU A 75 10.02 -3.85 6.56
N SER A 76 9.31 -4.26 7.62
CA SER A 76 8.05 -5.00 7.50
C SER A 76 6.93 -4.07 7.10
N GLU A 77 6.17 -4.46 6.08
CA GLU A 77 4.94 -3.81 5.64
C GLU A 77 3.70 -4.32 6.40
N GLY A 78 3.91 -4.98 7.53
CA GLY A 78 2.83 -5.46 8.41
C GLY A 78 2.18 -6.78 8.00
N ARG A 79 2.74 -7.51 7.01
CA ARG A 79 2.31 -8.90 6.76
C ARG A 79 2.52 -9.74 8.02
N GLY A 80 1.58 -10.65 8.30
CA GLY A 80 1.58 -11.40 9.55
C GLY A 80 0.94 -10.66 10.72
N THR A 81 0.36 -9.49 10.51
CA THR A 81 -0.51 -8.77 11.44
C THR A 81 -1.95 -8.75 10.95
N THR A 82 -2.87 -8.24 11.76
CA THR A 82 -4.27 -8.04 11.36
C THR A 82 -4.48 -6.83 10.43
N ARG A 83 -3.45 -5.98 10.25
CA ARG A 83 -3.53 -4.73 9.46
C ARG A 83 -2.32 -4.57 8.53
N PRO A 84 -2.16 -5.48 7.55
CA PRO A 84 -1.07 -5.38 6.58
C PRO A 84 -1.17 -4.07 5.79
N PHE A 85 -0.04 -3.47 5.49
CA PHE A 85 0.14 -2.17 4.83
C PHE A 85 -0.37 -0.95 5.63
N GLU A 86 -1.38 -1.10 6.47
CA GLU A 86 -1.78 -0.07 7.42
C GLU A 86 -0.82 0.04 8.60
N THR A 87 -0.04 -1.02 8.86
CA THR A 87 1.00 -1.08 9.90
C THR A 87 2.32 -1.46 9.26
N PHE A 88 3.38 -0.75 9.59
CA PHE A 88 4.73 -1.07 9.14
C PHE A 88 5.74 -0.82 10.25
N GLY A 89 6.89 -1.50 10.21
CA GLY A 89 7.90 -1.33 11.26
C GLY A 89 9.00 -2.37 11.25
N ALA A 90 9.86 -2.29 12.27
CA ALA A 90 10.98 -3.19 12.47
C ALA A 90 11.43 -3.17 13.95
N PRO A 91 12.22 -4.15 14.41
CA PRO A 91 12.79 -4.13 15.76
C PRO A 91 13.66 -2.90 16.05
N TRP A 92 14.34 -2.39 15.02
CA TRP A 92 15.28 -1.26 15.10
C TRP A 92 14.63 0.12 14.92
N LEU A 93 13.33 0.20 14.52
CA LEU A 93 12.71 1.46 14.19
C LEU A 93 12.53 2.37 15.42
N ASP A 94 12.93 3.64 15.30
CA ASP A 94 12.47 4.69 16.21
C ASP A 94 11.12 5.21 15.74
N ASN A 95 10.07 4.56 16.20
CA ASN A 95 8.71 4.85 15.75
C ASN A 95 8.14 6.15 16.30
N GLU A 96 8.57 6.59 17.48
CA GLU A 96 8.11 7.86 18.07
C GLU A 96 8.62 9.05 17.26
N THR A 97 9.93 9.09 16.96
CA THR A 97 10.50 10.13 16.12
C THR A 97 9.89 10.10 14.73
N LEU A 98 9.72 8.93 14.12
CA LEU A 98 9.12 8.83 12.79
C LEU A 98 7.68 9.34 12.76
N VAL A 99 6.87 9.01 13.76
CA VAL A 99 5.48 9.51 13.86
C VAL A 99 5.47 11.01 14.06
N HIS A 100 6.34 11.56 14.92
CA HIS A 100 6.46 13.00 15.12
C HIS A 100 6.71 13.73 13.79
N GLU A 101 7.68 13.28 13.02
CA GLU A 101 8.03 13.86 11.72
C GLU A 101 6.89 13.71 10.69
N LEU A 102 6.23 12.54 10.65
CA LEU A 102 5.10 12.31 9.75
C LEU A 102 3.88 13.17 10.09
N GLU A 103 3.55 13.35 11.37
CA GLU A 103 2.47 14.23 11.81
C GLU A 103 2.78 15.71 11.55
N ALA A 104 4.05 16.11 11.66
CA ALA A 104 4.50 17.47 11.36
C ALA A 104 4.30 17.85 9.88
N LEU A 105 4.26 16.87 8.97
CA LEU A 105 3.95 17.11 7.56
C LEU A 105 2.47 17.45 7.30
N ASP A 106 1.58 17.24 8.28
CA ASP A 106 0.12 17.44 8.20
C ASP A 106 -0.50 16.97 6.86
N LEU A 107 -0.19 15.74 6.49
CA LEU A 107 -0.63 15.17 5.21
C LEU A 107 -2.17 15.05 5.19
N PRO A 108 -2.85 15.62 4.18
CA PRO A 108 -4.30 15.68 4.16
C PRO A 108 -4.94 14.30 4.24
N GLY A 109 -5.92 14.14 5.14
CA GLY A 109 -6.69 12.91 5.29
C GLY A 109 -5.96 11.76 5.97
N LEU A 110 -4.70 11.93 6.37
CA LEU A 110 -3.90 10.90 7.02
C LEU A 110 -3.65 11.23 8.50
N ARG A 111 -3.44 10.19 9.30
CA ARG A 111 -2.94 10.23 10.66
C ARG A 111 -1.97 9.08 10.88
N TRP A 112 -0.98 9.33 11.72
CA TRP A 112 0.07 8.37 12.04
C TRP A 112 0.09 8.15 13.54
N ARG A 113 0.26 6.91 13.96
CA ARG A 113 0.29 6.55 15.37
C ARG A 113 1.41 5.52 15.63
N PRO A 114 2.19 5.69 16.71
CA PRO A 114 3.16 4.67 17.11
C PRO A 114 2.42 3.41 17.55
N VAL A 115 2.95 2.26 17.16
CA VAL A 115 2.41 0.94 17.54
C VAL A 115 3.56 -0.04 17.80
N HIS A 116 3.23 -1.11 18.53
CA HIS A 116 4.09 -2.27 18.70
C HIS A 116 3.34 -3.50 18.17
N PHE A 117 4.05 -4.40 17.49
CA PHE A 117 3.46 -5.61 16.95
C PHE A 117 4.48 -6.74 16.84
N VAL A 118 3.97 -7.97 16.76
CA VAL A 118 4.77 -9.16 16.48
C VAL A 118 4.16 -9.83 15.25
N PRO A 119 4.85 -9.83 14.10
CA PRO A 119 4.34 -10.51 12.91
C PRO A 119 4.29 -12.03 13.13
N ALA A 120 3.20 -12.67 12.73
CA ALA A 120 3.08 -14.13 12.78
C ALA A 120 3.86 -14.84 11.67
N PHE A 121 4.11 -14.15 10.55
CA PHE A 121 4.90 -14.64 9.40
C PHE A 121 5.52 -13.47 8.63
N SER A 122 6.31 -13.76 7.59
CA SER A 122 7.04 -12.78 6.77
C SER A 122 8.23 -12.15 7.52
N LYS A 123 8.56 -10.91 7.21
CA LYS A 123 9.68 -10.19 7.83
C LYS A 123 9.50 -10.07 9.34
N PHE A 124 10.55 -10.40 10.08
CA PHE A 124 10.57 -10.33 11.55
C PHE A 124 9.53 -11.22 12.25
N ALA A 125 9.12 -12.34 11.64
CA ALA A 125 8.18 -13.29 12.25
C ALA A 125 8.62 -13.67 13.68
N GLY A 126 7.71 -13.54 14.64
CA GLY A 126 7.96 -13.85 16.05
C GLY A 126 8.79 -12.80 16.82
N LEU A 127 9.28 -11.74 16.16
CA LEU A 127 10.08 -10.70 16.81
C LEU A 127 9.24 -9.46 17.14
N PRO A 128 9.40 -8.86 18.32
CA PRO A 128 8.78 -7.59 18.64
C PRO A 128 9.30 -6.47 17.72
N CYS A 129 8.39 -5.81 17.05
CA CYS A 129 8.65 -4.65 16.20
C CYS A 129 8.06 -3.39 16.81
N ARG A 130 8.80 -2.30 16.71
CA ARG A 130 8.28 -0.95 16.83
C ARG A 130 7.82 -0.52 15.44
N GLY A 131 6.66 0.14 15.37
CA GLY A 131 6.10 0.49 14.08
C GLY A 131 5.20 1.70 14.11
N VAL A 132 4.65 1.99 12.95
CA VAL A 132 3.71 3.07 12.70
C VAL A 132 2.43 2.49 12.13
N ALA A 133 1.28 2.93 12.62
CA ALA A 133 -0.02 2.67 12.03
C ALA A 133 -0.49 3.91 11.27
N LEU A 134 -0.84 3.69 9.99
CA LEU A 134 -1.52 4.67 9.14
C LEU A 134 -3.02 4.58 9.36
N HIS A 135 -3.66 5.71 9.54
CA HIS A 135 -5.12 5.84 9.64
C HIS A 135 -5.61 6.88 8.63
N PHE A 136 -6.75 6.59 8.03
CA PHE A 136 -7.49 7.57 7.22
C PHE A 136 -8.46 8.33 8.10
N ARG A 137 -8.45 9.67 8.02
CA ARG A 137 -9.36 10.51 8.80
C ARG A 137 -10.81 10.27 8.33
N PRO A 138 -11.76 10.01 9.25
CA PRO A 138 -13.16 9.91 8.90
C PRO A 138 -13.65 11.16 8.15
N GLY A 139 -14.39 10.97 7.06
CA GLY A 139 -14.94 12.06 6.25
C GLY A 139 -13.93 12.81 5.38
N ALA A 140 -12.65 12.50 5.45
CA ALA A 140 -11.69 13.05 4.50
C ALA A 140 -11.88 12.41 3.12
N ALA A 141 -11.84 13.24 2.07
CA ALA A 141 -11.84 12.72 0.72
C ALA A 141 -10.53 11.98 0.45
N LEU A 142 -10.59 10.67 0.16
CA LEU A 142 -9.42 9.83 -0.09
C LEU A 142 -8.55 10.35 -1.24
N CYS A 143 -9.13 11.04 -2.21
CA CYS A 143 -8.38 11.69 -3.28
C CYS A 143 -7.42 12.79 -2.77
N GLN A 144 -7.69 13.40 -1.62
CA GLN A 144 -6.83 14.41 -1.01
C GLN A 144 -5.63 13.78 -0.29
N ALA A 145 -5.73 12.53 0.15
CA ALA A 145 -4.66 11.84 0.88
C ALA A 145 -3.39 11.61 0.04
N ARG A 146 -3.50 11.66 -1.29
CA ARG A 146 -2.38 11.46 -2.23
C ARG A 146 -1.45 10.32 -1.78
N PRO A 147 -1.96 9.06 -1.70
CA PRO A 147 -1.25 7.97 -1.01
C PRO A 147 0.19 7.78 -1.48
N TRP A 148 0.45 7.87 -2.78
CA TRP A 148 1.80 7.76 -3.32
C TRP A 148 2.76 8.85 -2.81
N ALA A 149 2.31 10.10 -2.78
CA ALA A 149 3.13 11.20 -2.26
C ALA A 149 3.42 11.01 -0.76
N ALA A 150 2.42 10.57 0.01
CA ALA A 150 2.60 10.22 1.42
C ALA A 150 3.62 9.09 1.60
N GLY A 151 3.54 8.05 0.77
CA GLY A 151 4.52 6.95 0.76
C GLY A 151 5.95 7.42 0.48
N MET A 152 6.13 8.37 -0.44
CA MET A 152 7.44 8.95 -0.71
C MET A 152 7.99 9.75 0.48
N GLN A 153 7.14 10.45 1.25
CA GLN A 153 7.57 11.11 2.49
C GLN A 153 8.01 10.07 3.54
N VAL A 154 7.25 8.99 3.70
CA VAL A 154 7.65 7.87 4.56
C VAL A 154 9.02 7.34 4.16
N HIS A 155 9.24 7.10 2.85
CA HIS A 155 10.52 6.62 2.33
C HIS A 155 11.68 7.58 2.66
N HIS A 156 11.49 8.88 2.44
CA HIS A 156 12.52 9.88 2.70
C HIS A 156 12.88 9.95 4.18
N LEU A 157 11.88 9.97 5.06
CA LEU A 157 12.09 10.01 6.51
C LEU A 157 12.79 8.73 7.01
N LEU A 158 12.36 7.55 6.57
CA LEU A 158 13.02 6.29 6.91
C LEU A 158 14.49 6.28 6.50
N LYS A 159 14.78 6.76 5.30
CA LYS A 159 16.15 6.84 4.79
C LYS A 159 17.00 7.85 5.55
N ALA A 160 16.41 8.96 6.01
CA ALA A 160 17.12 9.98 6.79
C ALA A 160 17.38 9.54 8.24
N LEU A 161 16.37 8.92 8.88
CA LEU A 161 16.45 8.50 10.29
C LEU A 161 17.22 7.19 10.48
N HIS A 162 17.16 6.26 9.52
CA HIS A 162 17.72 4.90 9.63
C HIS A 162 18.53 4.51 8.37
N PRO A 163 19.56 5.28 7.99
CA PRO A 163 20.29 5.05 6.74
C PRO A 163 21.07 3.72 6.71
N ALA A 164 21.42 3.17 7.86
CA ALA A 164 22.13 1.91 7.96
C ALA A 164 21.22 0.69 7.88
N GLU A 165 20.05 0.77 8.50
CA GLU A 165 19.10 -0.34 8.64
C GLU A 165 18.08 -0.39 7.49
N TYR A 166 17.57 0.78 7.07
CA TYR A 166 16.59 0.89 6.01
C TYR A 166 17.23 0.83 4.63
N ARG A 167 17.14 -0.33 4.00
CA ARG A 167 17.79 -0.62 2.71
C ARG A 167 16.84 -1.38 1.78
N PRO A 168 17.02 -1.26 0.45
CA PRO A 168 16.36 -2.15 -0.49
C PRO A 168 16.85 -3.60 -0.26
N LEU A 169 15.93 -4.54 -0.44
CA LEU A 169 16.27 -5.96 -0.52
C LEU A 169 16.97 -6.24 -1.86
N PRO A 170 17.82 -7.25 -1.93
CA PRO A 170 18.40 -7.67 -3.21
C PRO A 170 17.27 -8.04 -4.19
N PRO A 171 17.50 -7.86 -5.49
CA PRO A 171 16.53 -8.29 -6.50
C PRO A 171 16.16 -9.76 -6.29
N TRP A 172 14.87 -10.05 -6.45
CA TRP A 172 14.40 -11.43 -6.37
C TRP A 172 15.12 -12.29 -7.44
N LYS A 173 15.78 -13.36 -7.00
CA LYS A 173 16.40 -14.33 -7.90
C LYS A 173 15.42 -15.48 -8.09
N GLU A 174 15.12 -15.83 -9.35
CA GLU A 174 14.39 -17.06 -9.66
C GLU A 174 15.09 -18.25 -9.00
N GLY A 175 14.34 -19.03 -8.20
CA GLY A 175 14.87 -20.20 -7.48
C GLY A 175 15.24 -20.00 -6.02
N SER A 176 15.10 -18.80 -5.45
CA SER A 176 15.18 -18.61 -4.00
C SER A 176 13.82 -18.89 -3.36
N GLN A 177 13.57 -20.16 -2.99
CA GLN A 177 12.50 -20.58 -2.07
C GLN A 177 13.07 -20.73 -0.68
#